data_6d3255ad69bbb89c97aa10295afe1f77
#
_entry.id   6d3255ad69bbb89c97aa10295afe1f77
#
_cell.length_a   1.000
_cell.length_b   1.000
_cell.length_c   1.000
_cell.angle_alpha   90.00
_cell.angle_beta   90.00
_cell.angle_gamma   90.00
#
_symmetry.space_group_name_H-M   'P 1'
#
loop_
_entity.id
_entity.type
_entity.pdbx_description
1 polymer ?
#
loop_
_entity_poly.entity_id
_entity_poly.type
_entity_poly.pdbx_seq_one_letter_code
_entity_poly.pdbx_strand_id
1 'polypeptide(L)'
;MTFIHRLPLHIVSSILDQLDTITELGIAIRSHRIFYNSFKHNAQTICRNILSSQIPPNLFPYANALLESNVVDPSNHDSVKDLLRRLESRIKNDPKSLERFPVNAYAALSRALAAIEILRENLVSEALPLFMSSFEADHASGASQQEVFRLNRAFMRYQIMCNLFCVPYDVGSRLVDEDITRYFFHPFSPWVNEQILCVYRYLERKVAEAYDDVAAHDVDWGKVPVEWAYDANVCPMIQWNLGRGLPVLLSIIRAANFEERRQLLPMHPPRAYNMSNLPFQTLVHMLPENSLIKALNPNFSQRILDECTEANFQRLCQPLDGVQDDISSTPYLLWRAVHSKESVFWVAVDWELHKNHWDCACFVWDLEKPQRSAVVQERSNELSDIEPFFPRLQSSWEHDDKLRSENER
;
A
#
# COMPACT_ATOMS: atom_id res chain seq x y z
N MET A 1 41.39 25.05 7.29
CA MET A 1 40.36 24.71 8.32
C MET A 1 39.74 26.01 8.79
N THR A 2 38.66 26.64 8.24
CA THR A 2 38.26 27.71 9.15
C THR A 2 37.24 28.73 8.66
N PHE A 3 36.67 28.56 7.48
CA PHE A 3 35.63 29.49 7.06
C PHE A 3 34.22 29.16 7.65
N ILE A 4 33.92 27.90 7.84
CA ILE A 4 32.60 27.45 8.33
C ILE A 4 32.27 27.97 9.73
N HIS A 5 33.25 28.10 10.64
CA HIS A 5 33.06 28.63 12.00
C HIS A 5 32.68 30.12 12.05
N ARG A 6 32.87 30.85 10.97
CA ARG A 6 32.53 32.28 10.90
C ARG A 6 31.16 32.52 10.26
N LEU A 7 30.51 31.48 9.73
CA LEU A 7 29.20 31.65 9.13
C LEU A 7 28.12 31.85 10.21
N PRO A 8 27.24 32.83 10.03
CA PRO A 8 26.07 32.99 10.86
C PRO A 8 25.19 31.72 10.84
N LEU A 9 24.55 31.38 11.96
CA LEU A 9 23.74 30.13 12.07
C LEU A 9 22.63 30.05 11.03
N HIS A 10 22.01 31.17 10.62
CA HIS A 10 20.97 31.17 9.59
C HIS A 10 21.52 30.74 8.20
N ILE A 11 22.77 31.12 7.86
CA ILE A 11 23.42 30.68 6.62
C ILE A 11 23.70 29.17 6.68
N VAL A 12 24.14 28.68 7.85
CA VAL A 12 24.36 27.25 8.04
C VAL A 12 23.03 26.48 7.97
N SER A 13 21.92 27.04 8.51
CA SER A 13 20.57 26.46 8.35
C SER A 13 20.18 26.36 6.88
N SER A 14 20.41 27.44 6.10
CA SER A 14 20.12 27.43 4.66
C SER A 14 20.95 26.41 3.87
N ILE A 15 22.18 26.14 4.31
CA ILE A 15 23.00 25.06 3.74
C ILE A 15 22.40 23.69 4.08
N LEU A 16 21.97 23.48 5.34
CA LEU A 16 21.35 22.24 5.76
C LEU A 16 19.99 21.98 5.05
N ASP A 17 19.26 23.04 4.71
CA ASP A 17 18.00 22.97 3.95
C ASP A 17 18.19 22.46 2.50
N GLN A 18 19.40 22.53 1.97
CA GLN A 18 19.74 22.09 0.60
C GLN A 18 20.20 20.61 0.53
N LEU A 19 20.24 19.92 1.66
CA LEU A 19 20.54 18.49 1.65
C LEU A 19 19.39 17.69 1.03
N ASP A 20 19.75 16.65 0.32
CA ASP A 20 18.77 15.84 -0.40
C ASP A 20 17.98 14.92 0.51
N THR A 21 18.55 14.48 1.65
CA THR A 21 17.94 13.50 2.53
C THR A 21 18.10 13.80 4.02
N ILE A 22 17.15 13.31 4.83
CA ILE A 22 17.29 13.33 6.31
C ILE A 22 18.49 12.49 6.77
N THR A 23 18.88 11.48 6.03
CA THR A 23 20.08 10.68 6.32
C THR A 23 21.35 11.52 6.17
N GLU A 24 21.48 12.28 5.09
CA GLU A 24 22.60 13.23 4.89
C GLU A 24 22.61 14.31 5.96
N LEU A 25 21.44 14.86 6.30
CA LEU A 25 21.31 15.78 7.43
C LEU A 25 21.85 15.14 8.72
N GLY A 26 21.49 13.87 9.00
CA GLY A 26 22.01 13.12 10.14
C GLY A 26 23.56 12.96 10.12
N ILE A 27 24.16 12.81 8.95
CA ILE A 27 25.62 12.78 8.78
C ILE A 27 26.21 14.16 9.03
N ALA A 28 25.64 15.21 8.41
CA ALA A 28 26.12 16.58 8.54
C ALA A 28 26.13 17.08 9.99
N ILE A 29 25.03 16.88 10.73
CA ILE A 29 24.93 17.33 12.13
C ILE A 29 25.90 16.59 13.08
N ARG A 30 26.32 15.37 12.73
CA ARG A 30 27.35 14.61 13.48
C ARG A 30 28.75 14.97 13.09
N SER A 31 28.98 15.53 11.90
CA SER A 31 30.31 15.87 11.40
C SER A 31 30.92 17.08 12.08
N HIS A 32 30.10 18.05 12.50
CA HIS A 32 30.59 19.27 13.09
C HIS A 32 29.60 20.01 13.97
N ARG A 33 30.09 20.57 15.11
CA ARG A 33 29.27 21.28 16.13
C ARG A 33 28.45 22.44 15.57
N ILE A 34 28.92 23.15 14.55
CA ILE A 34 28.16 24.26 13.97
C ILE A 34 26.88 23.80 13.28
N PHE A 35 26.94 22.68 12.56
CA PHE A 35 25.76 22.08 11.94
C PHE A 35 24.77 21.60 13.00
N TYR A 36 25.25 20.95 14.04
CA TYR A 36 24.40 20.54 15.18
C TYR A 36 23.73 21.74 15.85
N ASN A 37 24.47 22.82 16.12
CA ASN A 37 23.92 24.01 16.75
C ASN A 37 22.88 24.69 15.84
N SER A 38 23.16 24.81 14.56
CA SER A 38 22.23 25.37 13.58
C SER A 38 20.96 24.52 13.46
N PHE A 39 21.11 23.20 13.36
CA PHE A 39 19.99 22.27 13.36
C PHE A 39 19.14 22.41 14.62
N LYS A 40 19.73 22.42 15.81
CA LYS A 40 19.01 22.54 17.08
C LYS A 40 18.06 23.73 17.14
N HIS A 41 18.42 24.86 16.50
CA HIS A 41 17.60 26.06 16.45
C HIS A 41 16.45 25.99 15.45
N ASN A 42 16.62 25.25 14.34
CA ASN A 42 15.70 25.25 13.19
C ASN A 42 15.29 23.83 12.74
N ALA A 43 15.40 22.83 13.61
CA ALA A 43 15.26 21.41 13.27
C ALA A 43 13.97 21.08 12.49
N GLN A 44 12.81 21.58 12.96
CA GLN A 44 11.54 21.33 12.30
C GLN A 44 11.47 21.93 10.89
N THR A 45 11.99 23.16 10.72
CA THR A 45 12.00 23.83 9.41
C THR A 45 12.90 23.11 8.42
N ILE A 46 14.12 22.77 8.85
CA ILE A 46 15.10 22.05 8.02
C ILE A 46 14.52 20.70 7.58
N CYS A 47 14.05 19.87 8.52
CA CYS A 47 13.48 18.57 8.18
C CYS A 47 12.27 18.70 7.24
N ARG A 48 11.37 19.67 7.50
CA ARG A 48 10.20 19.92 6.66
C ARG A 48 10.61 20.30 5.24
N ASN A 49 11.59 21.21 5.07
CA ASN A 49 12.02 21.70 3.76
C ASN A 49 12.65 20.57 2.94
N ILE A 50 13.58 19.80 3.54
CA ILE A 50 14.19 18.62 2.90
C ILE A 50 13.11 17.63 2.42
N LEU A 51 12.15 17.28 3.27
CA LEU A 51 11.11 16.32 2.89
C LEU A 51 10.12 16.91 1.88
N SER A 52 9.82 18.20 1.95
CA SER A 52 8.96 18.86 0.97
C SER A 52 9.56 18.87 -0.44
N SER A 53 10.90 18.89 -0.57
CA SER A 53 11.56 18.79 -1.88
C SER A 53 11.52 17.39 -2.49
N GLN A 54 11.40 16.34 -1.66
CA GLN A 54 11.33 14.94 -2.11
C GLN A 54 9.92 14.49 -2.51
N ILE A 55 8.88 15.14 -2.01
CA ILE A 55 7.51 14.71 -2.18
C ILE A 55 6.83 15.49 -3.29
N PRO A 56 6.30 14.84 -4.33
CA PRO A 56 5.45 15.48 -5.31
C PRO A 56 4.27 16.22 -4.67
N PRO A 57 3.90 17.42 -5.14
CA PRO A 57 2.86 18.24 -4.51
C PRO A 57 1.51 17.51 -4.31
N ASN A 58 1.09 16.71 -5.28
CA ASN A 58 -0.15 15.92 -5.22
C ASN A 58 -0.15 14.82 -4.13
N LEU A 59 1.00 14.53 -3.52
CA LEU A 59 1.11 13.59 -2.39
C LEU A 59 1.15 14.27 -1.02
N PHE A 60 1.20 15.60 -0.92
CA PHE A 60 1.20 16.30 0.37
C PHE A 60 0.02 15.98 1.27
N PRO A 61 -1.23 15.78 0.78
CA PRO A 61 -2.33 15.36 1.64
C PRO A 61 -2.03 14.08 2.41
N TYR A 62 -1.48 13.09 1.72
CA TYR A 62 -1.16 11.77 2.29
C TYR A 62 0.08 11.82 3.18
N ALA A 63 1.10 12.59 2.78
CA ALA A 63 2.32 12.78 3.58
C ALA A 63 2.02 13.51 4.90
N ASN A 64 1.15 14.51 4.90
CA ASN A 64 0.70 15.19 6.11
C ASN A 64 -0.11 14.25 7.02
N ALA A 65 -0.99 13.43 6.46
CA ALA A 65 -1.71 12.42 7.24
C ALA A 65 -0.77 11.35 7.80
N LEU A 66 0.25 10.96 7.04
CA LEU A 66 1.28 10.02 7.51
C LEU A 66 2.14 10.61 8.63
N LEU A 67 2.54 11.89 8.54
CA LEU A 67 3.20 12.61 9.63
C LEU A 67 2.35 12.60 10.90
N GLU A 68 1.08 12.91 10.77
CA GLU A 68 0.13 12.98 11.86
C GLU A 68 -0.11 11.60 12.49
N SER A 69 -0.24 10.54 11.69
CA SER A 69 -0.44 9.18 12.16
C SER A 69 0.72 8.63 13.00
N ASN A 70 1.93 9.21 12.89
CA ASN A 70 3.07 8.86 13.73
C ASN A 70 3.05 9.51 15.12
N VAL A 71 2.15 10.46 15.37
CA VAL A 71 2.09 11.20 16.65
C VAL A 71 0.75 11.07 17.36
N VAL A 72 -0.30 10.69 16.64
CA VAL A 72 -1.62 10.42 17.20
C VAL A 72 -1.58 9.11 17.98
N ASP A 73 -2.20 9.09 19.16
CA ASP A 73 -2.44 7.87 19.91
C ASP A 73 -3.57 7.07 19.24
N PRO A 74 -3.31 5.85 18.73
CA PRO A 74 -4.32 5.03 18.08
C PRO A 74 -5.49 4.65 18.98
N SER A 75 -5.32 4.65 20.30
CA SER A 75 -6.38 4.38 21.27
C SER A 75 -7.34 5.57 21.47
N ASN A 76 -6.94 6.77 21.06
CA ASN A 76 -7.79 7.96 21.10
C ASN A 76 -8.63 8.04 19.82
N HIS A 77 -9.79 7.43 19.83
CA HIS A 77 -10.69 7.32 18.68
C HIS A 77 -11.09 8.67 18.07
N ASP A 78 -11.30 9.70 18.89
CA ASP A 78 -11.68 11.03 18.39
C ASP A 78 -10.51 11.67 17.63
N SER A 79 -9.30 11.56 18.15
CA SER A 79 -8.09 12.06 17.48
C SER A 79 -7.83 11.33 16.15
N VAL A 80 -8.08 10.01 16.10
CA VAL A 80 -7.97 9.22 14.86
C VAL A 80 -9.03 9.65 13.85
N LYS A 81 -10.31 9.81 14.26
CA LYS A 81 -11.39 10.31 13.39
C LYS A 81 -11.08 11.70 12.84
N ASP A 82 -10.54 12.56 13.67
CA ASP A 82 -10.18 13.93 13.28
C ASP A 82 -9.02 13.95 12.28
N LEU A 83 -8.03 13.07 12.44
CA LEU A 83 -6.97 12.87 11.45
C LEU A 83 -7.56 12.47 10.09
N LEU A 84 -8.46 11.49 10.08
CA LEU A 84 -9.07 10.97 8.86
C LEU A 84 -9.93 12.02 8.15
N ARG A 85 -10.72 12.81 8.91
CA ARG A 85 -11.46 13.97 8.36
C ARG A 85 -10.51 15.04 7.79
N ARG A 86 -9.37 15.29 8.47
CA ARG A 86 -8.36 16.21 7.93
C ARG A 86 -7.71 15.68 6.66
N LEU A 87 -7.46 14.36 6.54
CA LEU A 87 -6.99 13.78 5.28
C LEU A 87 -7.96 14.07 4.14
N GLU A 88 -9.25 13.84 4.34
CA GLU A 88 -10.30 14.18 3.38
C GLU A 88 -10.28 15.68 3.02
N SER A 89 -10.23 16.54 4.01
CA SER A 89 -10.15 18.00 3.80
C SER A 89 -8.88 18.41 3.06
N ARG A 90 -7.72 17.80 3.37
CA ARG A 90 -6.44 18.07 2.69
C ARG A 90 -6.49 17.68 1.22
N ILE A 91 -7.12 16.56 0.89
CA ILE A 91 -7.29 16.12 -0.51
C ILE A 91 -8.09 17.18 -1.29
N LYS A 92 -9.17 17.71 -0.71
CA LYS A 92 -10.00 18.75 -1.33
C LYS A 92 -9.28 20.09 -1.48
N ASN A 93 -8.44 20.46 -0.50
CA ASN A 93 -7.83 21.80 -0.41
C ASN A 93 -6.41 21.88 -1.03
N ASP A 94 -5.83 20.77 -1.48
CA ASP A 94 -4.53 20.66 -2.13
C ASP A 94 -3.42 21.46 -1.39
N PRO A 95 -2.93 20.98 -0.23
CA PRO A 95 -1.90 21.69 0.55
C PRO A 95 -0.62 21.85 -0.26
N LYS A 96 -0.01 23.03 -0.18
CA LYS A 96 1.19 23.38 -0.96
C LYS A 96 2.51 22.99 -0.27
N SER A 97 2.45 22.45 0.95
CA SER A 97 3.63 22.05 1.72
C SER A 97 3.29 21.09 2.85
N LEU A 98 4.32 20.49 3.44
CA LEU A 98 4.15 19.74 4.68
C LEU A 98 3.80 20.68 5.84
N GLU A 99 2.94 20.21 6.72
CA GLU A 99 2.56 20.88 7.96
C GLU A 99 3.69 20.77 9.01
N ARG A 100 3.56 21.53 10.11
CA ARG A 100 4.56 21.49 11.19
C ARG A 100 4.28 20.38 12.18
N PHE A 101 5.24 19.48 12.30
CA PHE A 101 5.21 18.35 13.22
C PHE A 101 6.52 18.26 14.04
N PRO A 102 6.56 17.45 15.11
CA PRO A 102 7.80 17.16 15.83
C PRO A 102 8.85 16.49 14.92
N VAL A 103 10.14 16.68 15.24
CA VAL A 103 11.26 16.16 14.40
C VAL A 103 11.22 14.64 14.24
N ASN A 104 10.79 13.91 15.28
CA ASN A 104 10.65 12.46 15.21
C ASN A 104 9.61 12.00 14.17
N ALA A 105 8.53 12.76 13.95
CA ALA A 105 7.56 12.48 12.90
C ALA A 105 8.17 12.62 11.50
N TYR A 106 8.98 13.67 11.26
CA TYR A 106 9.72 13.82 10.01
C TYR A 106 10.72 12.68 9.79
N ALA A 107 11.42 12.24 10.84
CA ALA A 107 12.33 11.10 10.74
C ALA A 107 11.57 9.79 10.43
N ALA A 108 10.37 9.60 10.98
CA ALA A 108 9.52 8.46 10.65
C ALA A 108 9.02 8.53 9.20
N LEU A 109 8.56 9.71 8.74
CA LEU A 109 8.16 9.92 7.35
C LEU A 109 9.33 9.64 6.38
N SER A 110 10.53 10.14 6.67
CA SER A 110 11.72 9.89 5.84
C SER A 110 12.01 8.39 5.66
N ARG A 111 11.92 7.62 6.77
CA ARG A 111 12.10 6.15 6.69
C ARG A 111 11.00 5.48 5.88
N ALA A 112 9.77 5.94 6.03
CA ALA A 112 8.64 5.40 5.25
C ALA A 112 8.79 5.72 3.75
N LEU A 113 9.19 6.96 3.39
CA LEU A 113 9.43 7.35 2.00
C LEU A 113 10.55 6.53 1.35
N ALA A 114 11.67 6.35 2.04
CA ALA A 114 12.77 5.51 1.55
C ALA A 114 12.32 4.04 1.36
N ALA A 115 11.47 3.53 2.25
CA ALA A 115 10.89 2.20 2.09
C ALA A 115 9.92 2.13 0.91
N ILE A 116 9.05 3.14 0.76
CA ILE A 116 8.08 3.23 -0.35
C ILE A 116 8.81 3.23 -1.70
N GLU A 117 9.86 4.03 -1.85
CA GLU A 117 10.62 4.11 -3.10
C GLU A 117 11.11 2.75 -3.56
N ILE A 118 11.78 2.02 -2.68
CA ILE A 118 12.36 0.72 -2.99
C ILE A 118 11.27 -0.35 -3.22
N LEU A 119 10.28 -0.41 -2.33
CA LEU A 119 9.19 -1.39 -2.44
C LEU A 119 8.35 -1.14 -3.69
N ARG A 120 8.14 0.12 -4.07
CA ARG A 120 7.48 0.50 -5.32
C ARG A 120 8.27 0.03 -6.54
N GLU A 121 9.58 0.28 -6.60
CA GLU A 121 10.42 -0.15 -7.70
C GLU A 121 10.41 -1.68 -7.86
N ASN A 122 10.49 -2.41 -6.76
CA ASN A 122 10.40 -3.85 -6.76
C ASN A 122 9.01 -4.33 -7.23
N LEU A 123 7.93 -3.73 -6.74
CA LEU A 123 6.57 -4.06 -7.19
C LEU A 123 6.40 -3.81 -8.68
N VAL A 124 6.87 -2.65 -9.18
CA VAL A 124 6.81 -2.33 -10.62
C VAL A 124 7.57 -3.37 -11.43
N SER A 125 8.78 -3.75 -11.01
CA SER A 125 9.61 -4.71 -11.72
C SER A 125 9.02 -6.13 -11.77
N GLU A 126 8.21 -6.50 -10.80
CA GLU A 126 7.56 -7.83 -10.72
C GLU A 126 6.15 -7.84 -11.33
N ALA A 127 5.30 -6.87 -10.95
CA ALA A 127 3.89 -6.89 -11.31
C ALA A 127 3.60 -6.33 -12.72
N LEU A 128 4.36 -5.34 -13.19
CA LEU A 128 4.13 -4.77 -14.51
C LEU A 128 4.38 -5.77 -15.65
N PRO A 129 5.44 -6.59 -15.65
CA PRO A 129 5.61 -7.66 -16.64
C PRO A 129 4.48 -8.69 -16.61
N LEU A 130 3.99 -9.08 -15.42
CA LEU A 130 2.86 -10.00 -15.29
C LEU A 130 1.58 -9.41 -15.89
N PHE A 131 1.31 -8.14 -15.62
CA PHE A 131 0.20 -7.43 -16.22
C PHE A 131 0.32 -7.35 -17.74
N MET A 132 1.48 -6.96 -18.25
CA MET A 132 1.73 -6.84 -19.70
C MET A 132 1.65 -8.17 -20.43
N SER A 133 2.10 -9.27 -19.82
CA SER A 133 2.02 -10.61 -20.42
C SER A 133 0.57 -11.04 -20.69
N SER A 134 -0.38 -10.57 -19.88
CA SER A 134 -1.81 -10.84 -20.06
C SER A 134 -2.39 -10.17 -21.31
N PHE A 135 -1.69 -9.19 -21.89
CA PHE A 135 -2.11 -8.46 -23.10
C PHE A 135 -1.22 -8.74 -24.32
N GLU A 136 -0.29 -9.69 -24.24
CA GLU A 136 0.67 -10.01 -25.33
C GLU A 136 1.45 -8.77 -25.81
N ALA A 137 1.66 -7.80 -24.93
CA ALA A 137 2.31 -6.53 -25.25
C ALA A 137 3.80 -6.53 -24.90
N ASP A 138 4.60 -5.85 -25.73
CA ASP A 138 6.05 -5.75 -25.52
C ASP A 138 6.41 -4.95 -24.26
N HIS A 139 7.43 -5.40 -23.53
CA HIS A 139 7.83 -4.94 -22.18
C HIS A 139 8.53 -3.55 -22.13
N ALA A 140 8.30 -2.67 -23.05
CA ALA A 140 9.25 -1.59 -23.34
C ALA A 140 9.20 -0.33 -22.46
N SER A 141 8.23 -0.13 -21.56
CA SER A 141 8.20 1.13 -20.78
C SER A 141 7.94 0.92 -19.30
N GLY A 142 8.80 1.51 -18.45
CA GLY A 142 8.57 1.61 -17.00
C GLY A 142 7.24 2.29 -16.64
N ALA A 143 6.92 2.33 -15.36
CA ALA A 143 5.70 2.98 -14.86
C ALA A 143 5.62 4.47 -15.24
N SER A 144 4.42 4.95 -15.56
CA SER A 144 4.15 6.36 -15.82
C SER A 144 4.15 7.18 -14.52
N GLN A 145 4.22 8.51 -14.62
CA GLN A 145 4.12 9.37 -13.45
C GLN A 145 2.79 9.19 -12.70
N GLN A 146 1.69 8.92 -13.42
CA GLN A 146 0.38 8.68 -12.82
C GLN A 146 0.33 7.31 -12.12
N GLU A 147 0.91 6.28 -12.71
CA GLU A 147 1.04 4.96 -12.09
C GLU A 147 1.92 5.02 -10.82
N VAL A 148 3.03 5.75 -10.89
CA VAL A 148 3.90 6.04 -9.73
C VAL A 148 3.15 6.80 -8.63
N PHE A 149 2.32 7.78 -9.00
CA PHE A 149 1.47 8.49 -8.05
C PHE A 149 0.49 7.53 -7.34
N ARG A 150 -0.22 6.68 -8.10
CA ARG A 150 -1.17 5.70 -7.55
C ARG A 150 -0.48 4.74 -6.56
N LEU A 151 0.68 4.23 -6.92
CA LEU A 151 1.48 3.36 -6.04
C LEU A 151 1.93 4.10 -4.77
N ASN A 152 2.51 5.29 -4.89
CA ASN A 152 2.94 6.07 -3.74
C ASN A 152 1.77 6.37 -2.80
N ARG A 153 0.60 6.75 -3.34
CA ARG A 153 -0.64 6.95 -2.59
C ARG A 153 -1.06 5.68 -1.86
N ALA A 154 -1.06 4.54 -2.54
CA ALA A 154 -1.45 3.26 -1.96
C ALA A 154 -0.50 2.83 -0.83
N PHE A 155 0.81 2.94 -1.01
CA PHE A 155 1.81 2.67 0.02
C PHE A 155 1.67 3.61 1.23
N MET A 156 1.48 4.92 1.00
CA MET A 156 1.26 5.86 2.11
C MET A 156 0.00 5.53 2.89
N ARG A 157 -1.11 5.22 2.21
CA ARG A 157 -2.36 4.80 2.86
C ARG A 157 -2.18 3.49 3.63
N TYR A 158 -1.45 2.52 3.08
CA TYR A 158 -1.10 1.30 3.78
C TYR A 158 -0.32 1.58 5.07
N GLN A 159 0.68 2.46 5.03
CA GLN A 159 1.43 2.83 6.24
C GLN A 159 0.55 3.57 7.26
N ILE A 160 -0.33 4.47 6.83
CA ILE A 160 -1.31 5.13 7.72
C ILE A 160 -2.22 4.08 8.38
N MET A 161 -2.70 3.10 7.64
CA MET A 161 -3.48 1.98 8.14
C MET A 161 -2.73 1.19 9.21
N CYS A 162 -1.46 0.87 8.97
CA CYS A 162 -0.62 0.19 9.95
C CYS A 162 -0.46 1.01 11.23
N ASN A 163 -0.22 2.32 11.10
CA ASN A 163 -0.03 3.19 12.25
C ASN A 163 -1.29 3.35 13.12
N LEU A 164 -2.49 3.31 12.51
CA LEU A 164 -3.74 3.62 13.18
C LEU A 164 -4.55 2.39 13.60
N PHE A 165 -4.49 1.30 12.82
CA PHE A 165 -5.40 0.17 12.99
C PHE A 165 -4.71 -1.15 13.30
N CYS A 166 -3.42 -1.32 12.96
CA CYS A 166 -2.68 -2.55 13.19
C CYS A 166 -1.84 -2.46 14.47
N VAL A 167 -2.40 -1.92 15.53
CA VAL A 167 -1.71 -1.74 16.82
C VAL A 167 -1.85 -2.97 17.71
N PRO A 168 -0.86 -3.26 18.58
CA PRO A 168 -0.97 -4.33 19.57
C PRO A 168 -2.15 -4.11 20.53
N TYR A 169 -2.74 -5.22 21.01
CA TYR A 169 -3.91 -5.20 21.88
C TYR A 169 -3.70 -4.47 23.22
N ASP A 170 -2.49 -4.48 23.73
CA ASP A 170 -2.10 -3.82 24.98
C ASP A 170 -2.09 -2.29 24.88
N VAL A 171 -2.14 -1.73 23.68
CA VAL A 171 -2.20 -0.28 23.43
C VAL A 171 -3.63 0.28 23.52
N GLY A 172 -4.64 -0.59 23.62
CA GLY A 172 -6.04 -0.18 23.69
C GLY A 172 -6.89 -0.67 22.52
N SER A 173 -8.19 -0.34 22.52
CA SER A 173 -9.09 -0.71 21.44
C SER A 173 -8.90 0.23 20.24
N ARG A 174 -8.80 -0.34 19.03
CA ARG A 174 -8.85 0.43 17.77
C ARG A 174 -10.26 0.99 17.54
N LEU A 175 -10.39 1.86 16.52
CA LEU A 175 -11.70 2.24 15.98
C LEU A 175 -12.54 1.01 15.63
N VAL A 176 -13.85 1.12 15.81
CA VAL A 176 -14.79 0.08 15.34
C VAL A 176 -14.80 0.03 13.81
N ASP A 177 -15.14 -1.14 13.27
CA ASP A 177 -15.05 -1.44 11.85
C ASP A 177 -15.89 -0.49 10.98
N GLU A 178 -17.07 -0.09 11.45
CA GLU A 178 -17.93 0.87 10.77
C GLU A 178 -17.29 2.27 10.64
N ASP A 179 -16.57 2.69 11.67
CA ASP A 179 -15.86 3.98 11.64
C ASP A 179 -14.64 3.93 10.70
N ILE A 180 -13.90 2.81 10.68
CA ILE A 180 -12.79 2.61 9.74
C ILE A 180 -13.32 2.63 8.30
N THR A 181 -14.39 1.87 8.03
CA THR A 181 -15.04 1.88 6.72
C THR A 181 -15.45 3.28 6.32
N ARG A 182 -16.12 4.00 7.22
CA ARG A 182 -16.68 5.34 6.97
C ARG A 182 -15.60 6.39 6.74
N TYR A 183 -14.55 6.44 7.56
CA TYR A 183 -13.59 7.55 7.55
C TYR A 183 -12.32 7.26 6.76
N PHE A 184 -11.95 5.98 6.57
CA PHE A 184 -10.72 5.63 5.86
C PHE A 184 -10.97 5.13 4.44
N PHE A 185 -12.03 4.36 4.19
CA PHE A 185 -12.31 3.78 2.87
C PHE A 185 -13.34 4.58 2.06
N HIS A 186 -14.50 4.93 2.62
CA HIS A 186 -15.55 5.66 1.90
C HIS A 186 -15.10 6.96 1.21
N PRO A 187 -14.11 7.70 1.74
CA PRO A 187 -13.58 8.85 1.03
C PRO A 187 -12.93 8.55 -0.32
N PHE A 188 -12.75 7.30 -0.70
CA PHE A 188 -12.07 6.91 -1.93
C PHE A 188 -12.92 5.99 -2.77
N SER A 189 -12.73 6.06 -4.10
CA SER A 189 -13.39 5.14 -5.04
C SER A 189 -12.96 3.69 -4.78
N PRO A 190 -13.80 2.69 -5.10
CA PRO A 190 -13.47 1.27 -4.91
C PRO A 190 -12.14 0.86 -5.52
N TRP A 191 -11.88 1.24 -6.78
CA TRP A 191 -10.60 0.91 -7.44
C TRP A 191 -9.38 1.58 -6.79
N VAL A 192 -9.56 2.73 -6.13
CA VAL A 192 -8.50 3.37 -5.34
C VAL A 192 -8.25 2.62 -4.02
N ASN A 193 -9.28 2.02 -3.45
CA ASN A 193 -9.14 1.15 -2.29
C ASN A 193 -8.43 -0.16 -2.66
N GLU A 194 -8.74 -0.73 -3.82
CA GLU A 194 -8.09 -1.95 -4.29
C GLU A 194 -6.60 -1.77 -4.63
N GLN A 195 -6.14 -0.55 -4.88
CA GLN A 195 -4.71 -0.28 -4.99
C GLN A 195 -3.96 -0.59 -3.68
N ILE A 196 -4.62 -0.45 -2.52
CA ILE A 196 -4.02 -0.86 -1.24
C ILE A 196 -3.95 -2.39 -1.17
N LEU A 197 -4.93 -3.11 -1.70
CA LEU A 197 -4.91 -4.57 -1.79
C LEU A 197 -3.77 -5.08 -2.69
N CYS A 198 -3.50 -4.39 -3.81
CA CYS A 198 -2.34 -4.71 -4.65
C CYS A 198 -1.02 -4.58 -3.87
N VAL A 199 -0.86 -3.49 -3.10
CA VAL A 199 0.32 -3.30 -2.23
C VAL A 199 0.38 -4.36 -1.14
N TYR A 200 -0.74 -4.61 -0.46
CA TYR A 200 -0.84 -5.62 0.59
C TYR A 200 -0.45 -7.00 0.06
N ARG A 201 -1.01 -7.41 -1.07
CA ARG A 201 -0.75 -8.72 -1.66
C ARG A 201 0.71 -8.92 -2.05
N TYR A 202 1.33 -7.88 -2.63
CA TYR A 202 2.76 -7.88 -2.92
C TYR A 202 3.59 -8.08 -1.63
N LEU A 203 3.28 -7.32 -0.57
CA LEU A 203 4.00 -7.40 0.71
C LEU A 203 3.78 -8.75 1.40
N GLU A 204 2.57 -9.30 1.36
CA GLU A 204 2.22 -10.61 1.92
C GLU A 204 3.08 -11.71 1.29
N ARG A 205 3.15 -11.73 -0.04
CA ARG A 205 3.98 -12.69 -0.77
C ARG A 205 5.46 -12.56 -0.38
N LYS A 206 5.99 -11.34 -0.31
CA LYS A 206 7.39 -11.11 0.07
C LYS A 206 7.72 -11.56 1.51
N VAL A 207 6.79 -11.38 2.42
CA VAL A 207 6.96 -11.87 3.80
C VAL A 207 6.84 -13.39 3.85
N ALA A 208 5.93 -14.00 3.08
CA ALA A 208 5.82 -15.46 2.96
C ALA A 208 7.11 -16.07 2.40
N GLU A 209 7.65 -15.54 1.30
CA GLU A 209 8.94 -15.95 0.72
C GLU A 209 10.08 -15.90 1.77
N ALA A 210 10.11 -14.86 2.62
CA ALA A 210 11.12 -14.74 3.67
C ALA A 210 10.95 -15.80 4.77
N TYR A 211 9.71 -16.20 5.10
CA TYR A 211 9.45 -17.32 6.02
C TYR A 211 9.81 -18.67 5.41
N ASP A 212 9.54 -18.88 4.12
CA ASP A 212 9.93 -20.09 3.41
C ASP A 212 11.45 -20.31 3.45
N ASP A 213 12.22 -19.26 3.21
CA ASP A 213 13.69 -19.33 3.29
C ASP A 213 14.18 -19.68 4.71
N VAL A 214 13.50 -19.19 5.76
CA VAL A 214 13.86 -19.56 7.16
C VAL A 214 13.45 -20.98 7.48
N ALA A 215 12.28 -21.43 7.04
CA ALA A 215 11.80 -22.78 7.25
C ALA A 215 12.64 -23.82 6.49
N ALA A 216 13.02 -23.52 5.25
CA ALA A 216 13.80 -24.40 4.39
C ALA A 216 15.25 -24.58 4.83
N HIS A 217 15.77 -23.68 5.67
CA HIS A 217 17.18 -23.73 6.10
C HIS A 217 17.53 -24.96 6.96
N ASP A 218 16.67 -25.32 7.90
CA ASP A 218 16.95 -26.39 8.87
C ASP A 218 16.33 -27.74 8.48
N VAL A 219 15.48 -27.75 7.44
CA VAL A 219 14.75 -28.94 7.01
C VAL A 219 14.81 -29.04 5.49
N ASP A 220 15.25 -30.19 5.00
CA ASP A 220 15.15 -30.51 3.58
C ASP A 220 13.69 -30.86 3.22
N TRP A 221 12.86 -29.83 3.06
CA TRP A 221 11.46 -29.96 2.66
C TRP A 221 11.30 -30.39 1.20
N GLY A 222 12.41 -30.63 0.52
CA GLY A 222 12.42 -30.78 -0.92
C GLY A 222 12.02 -29.47 -1.60
N LYS A 223 11.31 -29.55 -2.72
CA LYS A 223 10.82 -28.38 -3.47
C LYS A 223 9.34 -28.09 -3.18
N VAL A 224 8.80 -28.57 -2.09
CA VAL A 224 7.40 -28.37 -1.73
C VAL A 224 7.26 -27.07 -0.97
N PRO A 225 6.60 -26.05 -1.53
CA PRO A 225 6.35 -24.81 -0.83
C PRO A 225 5.46 -25.07 0.39
N VAL A 226 5.73 -24.33 1.48
CA VAL A 226 4.92 -24.43 2.69
C VAL A 226 3.71 -23.49 2.53
N GLU A 227 2.51 -24.02 2.62
CA GLU A 227 1.33 -23.20 2.71
C GLU A 227 1.24 -22.55 4.09
N TRP A 228 1.57 -21.26 4.15
CA TRP A 228 1.45 -20.46 5.37
C TRP A 228 0.01 -20.02 5.65
N ALA A 229 -0.87 -20.14 4.66
CA ALA A 229 -2.29 -19.88 4.79
C ALA A 229 -3.00 -21.17 5.23
N TYR A 230 -3.42 -21.23 6.48
CA TYR A 230 -4.32 -22.28 6.99
C TYR A 230 -5.73 -21.76 6.99
N ASP A 231 -6.68 -22.59 6.59
CA ASP A 231 -8.14 -22.43 6.69
C ASP A 231 -8.63 -20.98 6.86
N ALA A 232 -9.24 -20.39 5.88
CA ALA A 232 -9.64 -18.99 5.83
C ALA A 232 -8.47 -17.98 5.69
N ASN A 233 -7.34 -18.43 5.13
CA ASN A 233 -6.42 -17.55 4.41
C ASN A 233 -5.56 -16.60 5.24
N VAL A 234 -5.34 -16.81 6.53
CA VAL A 234 -4.58 -15.88 7.34
C VAL A 234 -3.53 -16.56 8.20
N CYS A 235 -2.26 -16.49 7.82
CA CYS A 235 -1.17 -16.84 8.71
C CYS A 235 -0.92 -15.70 9.72
N PRO A 236 -1.15 -15.91 11.03
CA PRO A 236 -1.00 -14.85 12.03
C PRO A 236 0.40 -14.23 12.08
N MET A 237 1.43 -15.00 11.77
CA MET A 237 2.82 -14.52 11.80
C MET A 237 3.10 -13.58 10.62
N ILE A 238 2.63 -13.92 9.42
CA ILE A 238 2.74 -13.06 8.23
C ILE A 238 1.97 -11.77 8.51
N GLN A 239 0.72 -11.88 8.95
CA GLN A 239 -0.14 -10.73 9.21
C GLN A 239 0.42 -9.80 10.28
N TRP A 240 0.98 -10.35 11.37
CA TRP A 240 1.62 -9.55 12.39
C TRP A 240 2.80 -8.74 11.82
N ASN A 241 3.66 -9.35 10.99
CA ASN A 241 4.75 -8.63 10.35
C ASN A 241 4.24 -7.55 9.39
N LEU A 242 3.21 -7.83 8.62
CA LEU A 242 2.56 -6.87 7.73
C LEU A 242 2.05 -5.65 8.49
N GLY A 243 1.50 -5.83 9.69
CA GLY A 243 1.05 -4.74 10.55
C GLY A 243 2.17 -3.85 11.13
N ARG A 244 3.44 -4.26 11.06
CA ARG A 244 4.59 -3.49 11.58
C ARG A 244 4.99 -2.31 10.70
N GLY A 245 4.42 -2.21 9.50
CA GLY A 245 4.63 -1.11 8.56
C GLY A 245 5.86 -1.26 7.66
N LEU A 246 5.91 -0.40 6.65
CA LEU A 246 6.82 -0.51 5.50
C LEU A 246 8.31 -0.53 5.83
N PRO A 247 8.84 0.28 6.78
CA PRO A 247 10.27 0.23 7.10
C PRO A 247 10.72 -1.12 7.66
N VAL A 248 9.86 -1.79 8.45
CA VAL A 248 10.16 -3.13 8.98
C VAL A 248 10.08 -4.17 7.89
N LEU A 249 9.04 -4.09 7.04
CA LEU A 249 8.86 -4.99 5.90
C LEU A 249 10.04 -4.89 4.93
N LEU A 250 10.51 -3.69 4.63
CA LEU A 250 11.70 -3.51 3.81
C LEU A 250 12.93 -4.19 4.42
N SER A 251 13.09 -4.11 5.75
CA SER A 251 14.21 -4.78 6.43
C SER A 251 14.15 -6.30 6.29
N ILE A 252 12.96 -6.89 6.39
CA ILE A 252 12.72 -8.32 6.19
C ILE A 252 13.06 -8.72 4.74
N ILE A 253 12.53 -7.99 3.77
CA ILE A 253 12.70 -8.25 2.34
C ILE A 253 14.16 -8.14 1.91
N ARG A 254 14.91 -7.20 2.51
CA ARG A 254 16.33 -6.94 2.18
C ARG A 254 17.31 -7.80 2.95
N ALA A 255 16.86 -8.55 3.95
CA ALA A 255 17.75 -9.42 4.72
C ALA A 255 18.48 -10.40 3.77
N ALA A 256 19.81 -10.33 3.77
CA ALA A 256 20.63 -10.99 2.77
C ALA A 256 20.86 -12.49 3.05
N ASN A 257 20.64 -12.91 4.30
CA ASN A 257 20.94 -14.28 4.74
C ASN A 257 19.97 -14.76 5.81
N PHE A 258 20.04 -16.08 6.09
CA PHE A 258 19.20 -16.74 7.08
C PHE A 258 19.25 -16.11 8.48
N GLU A 259 20.44 -15.78 8.99
CA GLU A 259 20.59 -15.25 10.34
C GLU A 259 19.91 -13.88 10.49
N GLU A 260 20.05 -13.01 9.49
CA GLU A 260 19.37 -11.71 9.47
C GLU A 260 17.86 -11.88 9.42
N ARG A 261 17.34 -12.76 8.55
CA ARG A 261 15.90 -13.05 8.44
C ARG A 261 15.34 -13.62 9.73
N ARG A 262 16.03 -14.61 10.32
CA ARG A 262 15.62 -15.23 11.59
C ARG A 262 15.53 -14.23 12.74
N GLN A 263 16.41 -13.22 12.79
CA GLN A 263 16.37 -12.18 13.81
C GLN A 263 15.18 -11.23 13.59
N LEU A 264 14.76 -10.98 12.35
CA LEU A 264 13.67 -10.07 12.01
C LEU A 264 12.29 -10.75 12.06
N LEU A 265 12.25 -12.06 11.80
CA LEU A 265 11.03 -12.88 11.75
C LEU A 265 10.85 -13.67 13.05
N PRO A 266 10.01 -13.23 13.99
CA PRO A 266 9.72 -13.99 15.19
C PRO A 266 8.95 -15.27 14.82
N MET A 267 9.28 -16.38 15.46
CA MET A 267 8.62 -17.67 15.25
C MET A 267 7.21 -17.72 15.88
N HIS A 268 6.88 -16.78 16.74
CA HIS A 268 5.55 -16.66 17.34
C HIS A 268 5.13 -15.21 17.43
N PRO A 269 3.88 -14.88 17.06
CA PRO A 269 3.34 -13.54 17.32
C PRO A 269 3.31 -13.28 18.83
N PRO A 270 3.42 -12.03 19.27
CA PRO A 270 3.28 -11.69 20.68
C PRO A 270 1.97 -12.22 21.25
N ARG A 271 1.96 -12.74 22.48
CA ARG A 271 0.76 -13.33 23.11
C ARG A 271 -0.44 -12.40 23.19
N ALA A 272 -0.22 -11.10 23.13
CA ALA A 272 -1.24 -10.06 23.19
C ALA A 272 -1.75 -9.61 21.82
N TYR A 273 -1.50 -10.35 20.75
CA TYR A 273 -1.89 -9.91 19.40
C TYR A 273 -3.35 -10.26 19.12
N ASN A 274 -4.18 -9.24 18.86
CA ASN A 274 -5.57 -9.42 18.50
C ASN A 274 -5.69 -9.67 16.99
N MET A 275 -6.25 -10.82 16.62
CA MET A 275 -6.48 -11.19 15.21
C MET A 275 -7.36 -10.18 14.47
N SER A 276 -8.26 -9.47 15.16
CA SER A 276 -9.11 -8.45 14.54
C SER A 276 -8.36 -7.18 14.10
N ASN A 277 -7.13 -6.97 14.58
CA ASN A 277 -6.29 -5.81 14.22
C ASN A 277 -5.30 -6.12 13.09
N LEU A 278 -5.50 -7.21 12.37
CA LEU A 278 -4.63 -7.61 11.26
C LEU A 278 -4.89 -6.77 10.00
N PRO A 279 -3.87 -6.51 9.18
CA PRO A 279 -4.04 -5.84 7.89
C PRO A 279 -5.10 -6.51 7.01
N PHE A 280 -5.09 -7.84 6.93
CA PHE A 280 -6.07 -8.61 6.18
C PHE A 280 -7.51 -8.31 6.63
N GLN A 281 -7.79 -8.40 7.93
CA GLN A 281 -9.12 -8.14 8.47
C GLN A 281 -9.58 -6.71 8.16
N THR A 282 -8.66 -5.74 8.30
CA THR A 282 -8.95 -4.34 7.98
C THR A 282 -9.26 -4.14 6.50
N LEU A 283 -8.50 -4.77 5.60
CA LEU A 283 -8.65 -4.59 4.15
C LEU A 283 -9.86 -5.36 3.59
N VAL A 284 -10.05 -6.61 3.98
CA VAL A 284 -11.07 -7.48 3.38
C VAL A 284 -12.46 -7.24 3.98
N HIS A 285 -12.58 -7.07 5.29
CA HIS A 285 -13.88 -6.93 5.93
C HIS A 285 -14.45 -5.51 5.93
N MET A 286 -13.60 -4.49 5.72
CA MET A 286 -14.00 -3.09 5.81
C MET A 286 -14.08 -2.35 4.48
N LEU A 287 -13.93 -3.06 3.36
CA LEU A 287 -14.13 -2.46 2.05
C LEU A 287 -15.56 -1.91 1.92
N PRO A 288 -15.72 -0.67 1.43
CA PRO A 288 -16.99 0.04 1.40
C PRO A 288 -18.10 -0.66 0.62
N GLU A 289 -17.72 -1.43 -0.37
CA GLU A 289 -18.62 -2.18 -1.24
C GLU A 289 -19.59 -3.02 -0.41
N ASN A 290 -19.12 -3.63 0.66
CA ASN A 290 -19.94 -4.45 1.55
C ASN A 290 -20.96 -3.63 2.36
N SER A 291 -20.57 -2.45 2.84
CA SER A 291 -21.45 -1.62 3.68
C SER A 291 -22.38 -0.74 2.86
N LEU A 292 -21.91 -0.18 1.74
CA LEU A 292 -22.71 0.68 0.85
C LEU A 292 -23.84 -0.12 0.19
N ILE A 293 -23.57 -1.33 -0.27
CA ILE A 293 -24.56 -2.16 -0.92
C ILE A 293 -25.61 -2.62 0.08
N LYS A 294 -25.21 -2.99 1.30
CA LYS A 294 -26.16 -3.29 2.39
C LYS A 294 -27.03 -2.09 2.74
N ALA A 295 -26.46 -0.88 2.75
CA ALA A 295 -27.20 0.35 3.04
C ALA A 295 -28.17 0.74 1.90
N LEU A 296 -27.76 0.49 0.65
CA LEU A 296 -28.58 0.81 -0.52
C LEU A 296 -29.69 -0.21 -0.77
N ASN A 297 -29.56 -1.44 -0.31
CA ASN A 297 -30.56 -2.49 -0.47
C ASN A 297 -30.52 -3.48 0.71
N PRO A 298 -31.29 -3.24 1.78
CA PRO A 298 -31.32 -4.09 2.97
C PRO A 298 -31.78 -5.54 2.70
N ASN A 299 -32.44 -5.80 1.56
CA ASN A 299 -32.84 -7.14 1.14
C ASN A 299 -31.81 -7.80 0.21
N PHE A 300 -30.63 -7.27 0.16
CA PHE A 300 -29.59 -7.66 -0.77
C PHE A 300 -28.95 -9.00 -0.37
N SER A 301 -29.24 -10.01 -1.15
CA SER A 301 -28.51 -11.26 -1.17
C SER A 301 -28.07 -11.51 -2.61
N GLN A 302 -26.84 -11.23 -2.96
CA GLN A 302 -26.25 -11.58 -4.26
C GLN A 302 -26.82 -10.82 -5.47
N ARG A 303 -26.45 -9.56 -5.66
CA ARG A 303 -26.64 -8.89 -6.95
C ARG A 303 -25.29 -8.63 -7.61
N ILE A 304 -25.27 -8.88 -8.90
CA ILE A 304 -24.13 -8.56 -9.78
C ILE A 304 -24.05 -7.04 -9.93
N LEU A 305 -22.85 -6.50 -10.11
CA LEU A 305 -22.63 -5.06 -10.28
C LEU A 305 -23.46 -4.48 -11.43
N ASP A 306 -23.66 -5.25 -12.52
CA ASP A 306 -24.46 -4.86 -13.68
C ASP A 306 -25.97 -4.79 -13.40
N GLU A 307 -26.45 -5.38 -12.32
CA GLU A 307 -27.84 -5.27 -11.86
C GLU A 307 -28.07 -4.04 -10.97
N CYS A 308 -27.01 -3.32 -10.58
CA CYS A 308 -27.15 -2.08 -9.84
C CYS A 308 -27.78 -1.01 -10.74
N THR A 309 -28.73 -0.25 -10.21
CA THR A 309 -29.21 0.94 -10.92
C THR A 309 -28.04 1.92 -11.13
N GLU A 310 -28.06 2.68 -12.23
CA GLU A 310 -27.04 3.69 -12.51
C GLU A 310 -26.84 4.65 -11.32
N ALA A 311 -27.92 5.05 -10.66
CA ALA A 311 -27.84 5.91 -9.47
C ALA A 311 -27.11 5.24 -8.29
N ASN A 312 -27.30 3.93 -8.09
CA ASN A 312 -26.59 3.19 -7.05
C ASN A 312 -25.12 2.98 -7.42
N PHE A 313 -24.87 2.68 -8.68
CA PHE A 313 -23.52 2.54 -9.23
C PHE A 313 -22.75 3.86 -9.13
N GLN A 314 -23.36 4.98 -9.52
CA GLN A 314 -22.77 6.31 -9.36
C GLN A 314 -22.42 6.64 -7.90
N ARG A 315 -23.25 6.22 -6.94
CA ARG A 315 -22.94 6.38 -5.52
C ARG A 315 -21.76 5.53 -5.05
N LEU A 316 -21.60 4.32 -5.57
CA LEU A 316 -20.43 3.47 -5.30
C LEU A 316 -19.14 4.08 -5.86
N CYS A 317 -19.26 4.69 -7.02
CA CYS A 317 -18.13 5.23 -7.78
C CYS A 317 -17.84 6.68 -7.45
N GLN A 318 -18.70 7.38 -6.69
CA GLN A 318 -18.47 8.80 -6.38
C GLN A 318 -17.12 8.93 -5.64
N PRO A 319 -16.05 9.38 -6.34
CA PRO A 319 -14.84 9.75 -5.65
C PRO A 319 -15.13 10.96 -4.78
N LEU A 320 -14.35 11.15 -3.76
CA LEU A 320 -14.22 12.48 -3.18
C LEU A 320 -13.88 13.46 -4.29
N ASP A 321 -14.56 14.62 -4.29
CA ASP A 321 -14.15 15.73 -5.14
C ASP A 321 -12.66 15.98 -4.93
N GLY A 322 -11.85 15.73 -5.95
CA GLY A 322 -10.40 15.90 -5.92
C GLY A 322 -9.55 14.62 -5.90
N VAL A 323 -10.10 13.43 -5.66
CA VAL A 323 -9.37 12.17 -5.94
C VAL A 323 -9.53 11.86 -7.42
N GLN A 324 -8.56 12.29 -8.19
CA GLN A 324 -8.55 12.27 -9.66
C GLN A 324 -8.23 10.89 -10.26
N ASP A 325 -8.93 9.84 -9.88
CA ASP A 325 -9.04 8.69 -10.76
C ASP A 325 -10.41 8.77 -11.40
N ASP A 326 -10.47 9.45 -12.55
CA ASP A 326 -11.66 9.64 -13.37
C ASP A 326 -12.35 8.30 -13.67
N ILE A 327 -13.69 8.33 -13.81
CA ILE A 327 -14.52 7.20 -14.30
C ILE A 327 -14.11 6.76 -15.71
N SER A 328 -13.33 7.54 -16.44
CA SER A 328 -12.71 7.17 -17.72
C SER A 328 -11.32 6.51 -17.54
N SER A 329 -10.79 6.43 -16.30
CA SER A 329 -9.45 5.87 -16.07
C SER A 329 -9.41 4.37 -16.29
N THR A 330 -8.26 3.87 -16.74
CA THR A 330 -8.04 2.43 -16.88
C THR A 330 -8.28 1.64 -15.59
N PRO A 331 -7.83 2.08 -14.42
CA PRO A 331 -8.16 1.41 -13.15
C PRO A 331 -9.66 1.22 -12.91
N TYR A 332 -10.47 2.22 -13.24
CA TYR A 332 -11.92 2.10 -13.14
C TYR A 332 -12.48 1.07 -14.13
N LEU A 333 -12.05 1.12 -15.38
CA LEU A 333 -12.53 0.19 -16.41
C LEU A 333 -12.17 -1.25 -16.08
N LEU A 334 -10.95 -1.49 -15.59
CA LEU A 334 -10.52 -2.81 -15.14
C LEU A 334 -11.29 -3.27 -13.90
N TRP A 335 -11.47 -2.39 -12.92
CA TRP A 335 -12.26 -2.70 -11.73
C TRP A 335 -13.69 -3.12 -12.12
N ARG A 336 -14.34 -2.35 -12.99
CA ARG A 336 -15.68 -2.67 -13.47
C ARG A 336 -15.71 -4.00 -14.21
N ALA A 337 -14.76 -4.27 -15.10
CA ALA A 337 -14.68 -5.51 -15.86
C ALA A 337 -14.48 -6.74 -14.96
N VAL A 338 -13.59 -6.63 -13.96
CA VAL A 338 -13.32 -7.71 -13.00
C VAL A 338 -14.55 -8.04 -12.16
N HIS A 339 -15.31 -7.02 -11.74
CA HIS A 339 -16.43 -7.19 -10.81
C HIS A 339 -17.81 -7.24 -11.49
N SER A 340 -17.89 -7.11 -12.80
CA SER A 340 -19.16 -7.04 -13.54
C SER A 340 -20.01 -8.30 -13.45
N LYS A 341 -19.38 -9.46 -13.38
CA LYS A 341 -20.05 -10.78 -13.35
C LYS A 341 -20.23 -11.35 -11.95
N GLU A 342 -19.76 -10.63 -10.93
CA GLU A 342 -19.74 -11.14 -9.57
C GLU A 342 -20.67 -10.37 -8.64
N SER A 343 -21.16 -11.06 -7.62
CA SER A 343 -21.86 -10.40 -6.53
C SER A 343 -20.88 -9.44 -5.85
N VAL A 344 -21.20 -8.16 -5.81
CA VAL A 344 -20.38 -7.15 -5.12
C VAL A 344 -20.14 -7.51 -3.65
N PHE A 345 -21.00 -8.34 -3.07
CA PHE A 345 -20.83 -8.91 -1.74
C PHE A 345 -19.64 -9.87 -1.65
N TRP A 346 -19.38 -10.69 -2.69
CA TRP A 346 -18.33 -11.69 -2.70
C TRP A 346 -16.96 -11.15 -3.11
N VAL A 347 -16.92 -10.00 -3.75
CA VAL A 347 -15.68 -9.35 -4.18
C VAL A 347 -14.65 -9.23 -3.06
N ALA A 348 -15.10 -8.91 -1.86
CA ALA A 348 -14.23 -8.81 -0.69
C ALA A 348 -14.05 -10.14 0.05
N VAL A 349 -14.82 -11.17 -0.26
CA VAL A 349 -14.84 -12.44 0.48
C VAL A 349 -14.15 -13.55 -0.30
N ASP A 350 -14.18 -13.52 -1.64
CA ASP A 350 -13.50 -14.53 -2.47
C ASP A 350 -12.08 -14.09 -2.80
N TRP A 351 -11.22 -14.17 -1.78
CA TRP A 351 -9.80 -13.85 -1.89
C TRP A 351 -9.09 -14.63 -3.00
N GLU A 352 -9.41 -15.91 -3.17
CA GLU A 352 -8.74 -16.77 -4.17
C GLU A 352 -9.09 -16.34 -5.60
N LEU A 353 -10.32 -15.88 -5.83
CA LEU A 353 -10.78 -15.46 -7.14
C LEU A 353 -10.08 -14.17 -7.62
N HIS A 354 -9.83 -13.24 -6.70
CA HIS A 354 -9.23 -11.94 -7.03
C HIS A 354 -7.73 -11.84 -6.81
N LYS A 355 -7.13 -12.84 -6.19
CA LYS A 355 -5.71 -12.91 -5.88
C LYS A 355 -4.80 -12.56 -7.07
N ASN A 356 -5.08 -13.11 -8.24
CA ASN A 356 -4.29 -12.86 -9.45
C ASN A 356 -4.35 -11.40 -9.92
N HIS A 357 -5.49 -10.72 -9.75
CA HIS A 357 -5.65 -9.31 -10.12
C HIS A 357 -4.79 -8.40 -9.22
N TRP A 358 -4.70 -8.71 -7.94
CA TRP A 358 -3.84 -7.98 -7.02
C TRP A 358 -2.37 -8.33 -7.19
N ASP A 359 -2.02 -9.59 -7.51
CA ASP A 359 -0.64 -10.02 -7.75
C ASP A 359 0.00 -9.29 -8.93
N CYS A 360 -0.75 -9.03 -10.00
CA CYS A 360 -0.30 -8.21 -11.13
C CYS A 360 -0.58 -6.71 -10.96
N ALA A 361 -1.10 -6.28 -9.81
CA ALA A 361 -1.45 -4.89 -9.49
C ALA A 361 -2.33 -4.21 -10.57
N CYS A 362 -3.32 -4.92 -11.11
CA CYS A 362 -4.08 -4.51 -12.28
C CYS A 362 -4.80 -3.15 -12.12
N PHE A 363 -5.18 -2.75 -10.90
CA PHE A 363 -5.86 -1.47 -10.62
C PHE A 363 -4.91 -0.27 -10.53
N VAL A 364 -3.63 -0.45 -10.89
CA VAL A 364 -2.60 0.60 -10.87
C VAL A 364 -2.31 1.11 -12.28
N TRP A 365 -2.29 0.23 -13.28
CA TRP A 365 -1.69 0.47 -14.59
C TRP A 365 -2.63 1.18 -15.56
N ASP A 366 -2.05 1.98 -16.46
CA ASP A 366 -2.74 2.59 -17.57
C ASP A 366 -2.60 1.76 -18.85
N LEU A 367 -3.72 1.48 -19.52
CA LEU A 367 -3.73 0.79 -20.80
C LEU A 367 -3.48 1.73 -22.01
N GLU A 368 -3.72 3.03 -21.81
CA GLU A 368 -3.73 4.05 -22.89
C GLU A 368 -2.35 4.51 -23.36
N LYS A 369 -1.26 3.94 -22.87
CA LYS A 369 0.06 4.26 -23.47
C LYS A 369 0.06 3.75 -24.91
N PRO A 370 0.52 4.57 -25.90
CA PRO A 370 0.49 4.21 -27.34
C PRO A 370 1.08 2.84 -27.65
N GLN A 371 2.01 2.37 -26.84
CA GLN A 371 2.65 1.05 -26.95
C GLN A 371 1.81 -0.09 -26.35
N ARG A 372 0.81 0.23 -25.50
CA ARG A 372 -0.12 -0.74 -24.90
C ARG A 372 -1.48 -0.73 -25.64
N SER A 373 -1.81 0.34 -26.34
CA SER A 373 -3.13 0.66 -26.92
C SER A 373 -3.48 -0.15 -28.18
N ALA A 374 -2.50 -0.56 -28.97
CA ALA A 374 -2.79 -1.28 -30.23
C ALA A 374 -3.47 -2.63 -29.99
N VAL A 375 -3.06 -3.35 -28.94
CA VAL A 375 -3.59 -4.69 -28.59
C VAL A 375 -4.93 -4.59 -27.85
N VAL A 376 -5.14 -3.52 -27.09
CA VAL A 376 -6.34 -3.33 -26.26
C VAL A 376 -7.53 -2.83 -27.06
N GLN A 377 -7.31 -2.06 -28.12
CA GLN A 377 -8.39 -1.54 -28.96
C GLN A 377 -9.06 -2.64 -29.80
N GLU A 378 -8.32 -3.66 -30.20
CA GLU A 378 -8.88 -4.86 -30.82
C GLU A 378 -9.72 -5.67 -29.82
N ARG A 379 -9.27 -5.79 -28.56
CA ARG A 379 -9.98 -6.57 -27.53
C ARG A 379 -11.05 -5.78 -26.76
N SER A 380 -11.02 -4.45 -26.70
CA SER A 380 -12.06 -3.65 -26.04
C SER A 380 -13.45 -3.79 -26.70
N ASN A 381 -13.49 -4.12 -27.99
CA ASN A 381 -14.71 -4.47 -28.68
C ASN A 381 -15.21 -5.89 -28.36
N GLU A 382 -14.35 -6.74 -27.80
CA GLU A 382 -14.66 -8.10 -27.31
C GLU A 382 -14.97 -8.12 -25.80
N LEU A 383 -14.77 -6.99 -25.09
CA LEU A 383 -14.99 -6.87 -23.65
C LEU A 383 -16.44 -7.06 -23.20
N SER A 384 -17.41 -7.04 -24.13
CA SER A 384 -18.80 -7.37 -23.86
C SER A 384 -19.06 -8.88 -23.66
N ASP A 385 -18.16 -9.77 -24.10
CA ASP A 385 -18.32 -11.23 -24.08
C ASP A 385 -17.22 -11.98 -23.32
N ILE A 386 -16.44 -11.30 -22.46
CA ILE A 386 -15.23 -11.88 -21.91
C ILE A 386 -15.52 -12.83 -20.73
N GLU A 387 -15.25 -14.11 -20.95
CA GLU A 387 -14.69 -15.01 -19.93
C GLU A 387 -13.51 -14.32 -19.22
N PRO A 388 -13.20 -14.66 -17.96
CA PRO A 388 -12.36 -13.85 -17.07
C PRO A 388 -11.18 -13.22 -17.81
N PHE A 389 -11.12 -11.89 -17.80
CA PHE A 389 -10.26 -11.01 -18.60
C PHE A 389 -8.76 -11.33 -18.52
N PHE A 390 -8.39 -12.10 -17.51
CA PHE A 390 -7.08 -12.69 -17.38
C PHE A 390 -7.18 -14.19 -17.62
N PRO A 391 -6.42 -14.75 -18.60
CA PRO A 391 -6.16 -16.19 -18.54
C PRO A 391 -5.68 -16.44 -17.11
N ARG A 392 -6.23 -17.45 -16.43
CA ARG A 392 -5.74 -17.86 -15.11
C ARG A 392 -4.22 -17.77 -15.17
N LEU A 393 -3.67 -16.76 -14.49
CA LEU A 393 -2.24 -16.77 -14.24
C LEU A 393 -2.05 -18.11 -13.55
N GLN A 394 -1.50 -19.09 -14.30
CA GLN A 394 -1.20 -20.40 -13.73
C GLN A 394 -0.35 -20.05 -12.52
N SER A 395 -0.92 -20.24 -11.35
CA SER A 395 -0.19 -20.06 -10.12
C SER A 395 1.05 -20.95 -10.26
N SER A 396 2.15 -20.55 -9.69
CA SER A 396 3.33 -21.43 -9.56
C SER A 396 2.94 -22.82 -9.02
N TRP A 397 1.82 -22.90 -8.33
CA TRP A 397 1.18 -24.08 -7.76
C TRP A 397 0.65 -25.09 -8.80
N GLU A 398 0.05 -24.63 -9.92
CA GLU A 398 -0.35 -25.57 -11.01
C GLU A 398 0.87 -26.16 -11.72
N HIS A 399 2.00 -25.44 -11.71
CA HIS A 399 3.26 -25.98 -12.21
C HIS A 399 3.81 -27.05 -11.27
N ASP A 400 3.66 -26.85 -9.96
CA ASP A 400 4.11 -27.81 -8.93
C ASP A 400 3.20 -29.03 -8.85
N ASP A 401 1.89 -28.92 -9.07
CA ASP A 401 0.98 -30.06 -9.17
C ASP A 401 1.31 -30.95 -10.38
N LYS A 402 1.76 -30.35 -11.49
CA LYS A 402 2.25 -31.11 -12.63
C LYS A 402 3.53 -31.85 -12.31
N LEU A 403 4.47 -31.23 -11.60
CA LEU A 403 5.71 -31.86 -11.14
C LEU A 403 5.45 -32.97 -10.10
N ARG A 404 4.44 -32.82 -9.22
CA ARG A 404 4.00 -33.89 -8.32
C ARG A 404 3.48 -35.10 -9.07
N SER A 405 2.60 -34.89 -10.05
CA SER A 405 2.01 -35.97 -10.84
C SER A 405 3.03 -36.70 -11.72
N GLU A 406 4.13 -36.05 -12.08
CA GLU A 406 5.23 -36.65 -12.85
C GLU A 406 6.22 -37.42 -11.96
N ASN A 407 6.36 -37.06 -10.68
CA ASN A 407 7.22 -37.76 -9.72
C ASN A 407 6.54 -38.97 -9.02
N GLU A 408 5.22 -39.09 -9.11
CA GLU A 408 4.44 -40.21 -8.58
C GLU A 408 4.23 -41.33 -9.62
N ARG A 409 4.77 -41.20 -10.82
CA ARG A 409 4.84 -42.21 -11.87
C ARG A 409 6.26 -42.76 -12.04
#